data_67e066d16b491847f0c6e5a14772f762
#
_entry.id   67e066d16b491847f0c6e5a14772f762
#
_cell.length_a   1.000
_cell.length_b   1.000
_cell.length_c   1.000
_cell.angle_alpha   90.00
_cell.angle_beta   90.00
_cell.angle_gamma   90.00
#
_symmetry.space_group_name_H-M   'P 1'
#
loop_
_entity.id
_entity.type
_entity.pdbx_description
1 polymer ?
#
loop_
_entity_poly.entity_id
_entity_poly.type
_entity_poly.pdbx_seq_one_letter_code
_entity_poly.pdbx_strand_id
1 'polypeptide(L)'
;ASDVYKRQVENNYTNQVSIAHLLAMSSGWPENWSYMNASNVLNMLLFTPLISTPGTVFFYNNAACHINSHVLNTLTSINPKEFAMEYLFPYIGIDNPSWTSDAVGVSNGSFGLYLNLREMVKLGQLYLQNGKTDDLQILSSDWIEKATVTQINSSGGSGYGYLWWLTENAYLALGLGGQIIAVFP
;
A
#
# COMPACT_ATOMS: atom_id res chain seq x y z
N ALA A 1 -16.03 -7.16 -31.12
CA ALA A 1 -15.94 -6.41 -29.85
C ALA A 1 -16.63 -7.17 -28.69
N SER A 2 -17.75 -7.86 -28.93
CA SER A 2 -18.49 -8.58 -27.89
C SER A 2 -17.77 -9.82 -27.35
N ASP A 3 -17.01 -10.54 -28.17
CA ASP A 3 -16.36 -11.81 -27.77
C ASP A 3 -15.06 -11.61 -27.00
N VAL A 4 -14.33 -10.52 -27.26
CA VAL A 4 -13.14 -10.14 -26.47
C VAL A 4 -13.58 -9.69 -25.07
N TYR A 5 -14.67 -8.93 -24.99
CA TYR A 5 -15.23 -8.47 -23.72
C TYR A 5 -15.76 -9.64 -22.87
N LYS A 6 -16.46 -10.62 -23.50
CA LYS A 6 -16.94 -11.82 -22.81
C LYS A 6 -15.81 -12.70 -22.30
N ARG A 7 -14.74 -12.93 -23.08
CA ARG A 7 -13.57 -13.72 -22.64
C ARG A 7 -12.81 -13.06 -21.50
N GLN A 8 -12.75 -11.73 -21.44
CA GLN A 8 -12.14 -10.99 -20.33
C GLN A 8 -12.97 -11.09 -19.05
N VAL A 9 -14.29 -11.12 -19.15
CA VAL A 9 -15.18 -11.28 -17.99
C VAL A 9 -15.20 -12.73 -17.46
N GLU A 10 -15.08 -13.72 -18.35
CA GLU A 10 -15.14 -15.14 -17.98
C GLU A 10 -13.87 -15.67 -17.27
N ASN A 11 -12.72 -15.00 -17.42
CA ASN A 11 -11.45 -15.38 -16.78
C ASN A 11 -10.97 -14.38 -15.69
N ASN A 12 -11.80 -13.45 -15.27
CA ASN A 12 -11.36 -12.34 -14.42
C ASN A 12 -11.79 -12.58 -12.97
N TYR A 13 -10.92 -13.17 -12.17
CA TYR A 13 -11.06 -13.27 -10.72
C TYR A 13 -10.86 -11.92 -10.01
N THR A 14 -10.95 -10.79 -10.73
CA THR A 14 -10.77 -9.44 -10.17
C THR A 14 -11.78 -9.14 -9.05
N ASN A 15 -12.96 -9.74 -9.09
CA ASN A 15 -13.97 -9.67 -8.02
C ASN A 15 -13.52 -10.38 -6.73
N GLN A 16 -12.43 -11.16 -6.75
CA GLN A 16 -11.85 -11.83 -5.59
C GLN A 16 -10.68 -11.05 -5.00
N VAL A 17 -10.22 -9.99 -5.67
CA VAL A 17 -9.15 -9.15 -5.13
C VAL A 17 -9.69 -8.32 -3.97
N SER A 18 -9.09 -8.49 -2.80
CA SER A 18 -9.41 -7.74 -1.58
C SER A 18 -8.34 -6.68 -1.27
N ILE A 19 -8.66 -5.73 -0.40
CA ILE A 19 -7.67 -4.78 0.14
C ILE A 19 -6.50 -5.52 0.80
N ALA A 20 -6.75 -6.63 1.49
CA ALA A 20 -5.70 -7.46 2.06
C ALA A 20 -4.71 -7.98 1.00
N HIS A 21 -5.21 -8.40 -0.16
CA HIS A 21 -4.36 -8.84 -1.27
C HIS A 21 -3.53 -7.70 -1.85
N LEU A 22 -4.07 -6.47 -1.93
CA LEU A 22 -3.34 -5.29 -2.38
C LEU A 22 -2.21 -4.94 -1.40
N LEU A 23 -2.51 -4.90 -0.10
CA LEU A 23 -1.54 -4.59 0.96
C LEU A 23 -0.47 -5.66 1.12
N ALA A 24 -0.80 -6.93 0.86
CA ALA A 24 0.14 -8.06 0.92
C ALA A 24 0.90 -8.29 -0.39
N MET A 25 0.79 -7.42 -1.41
CA MET A 25 1.42 -7.61 -2.71
C MET A 25 1.09 -8.97 -3.36
N SER A 26 -0.16 -9.40 -3.21
CA SER A 26 -0.65 -10.71 -3.70
C SER A 26 -1.94 -10.58 -4.52
N SER A 27 -2.14 -9.45 -5.17
CA SER A 27 -3.35 -9.17 -5.96
C SER A 27 -3.53 -10.09 -7.18
N GLY A 28 -2.43 -10.64 -7.71
CA GLY A 28 -2.42 -11.43 -8.94
C GLY A 28 -2.27 -10.61 -10.22
N TRP A 29 -2.26 -9.28 -10.17
CA TRP A 29 -1.96 -8.45 -11.33
C TRP A 29 -0.46 -8.39 -11.63
N PRO A 30 -0.05 -8.33 -12.91
CA PRO A 30 1.32 -8.00 -13.29
C PRO A 30 1.63 -6.53 -12.97
N GLU A 31 2.93 -6.22 -12.75
CA GLU A 31 3.37 -4.82 -12.62
C GLU A 31 3.13 -4.05 -13.92
N ASN A 32 2.65 -2.83 -13.80
CA ASN A 32 2.41 -1.96 -14.94
C ASN A 32 2.63 -0.47 -14.56
N TRP A 33 3.79 0.05 -14.87
CA TRP A 33 4.17 1.43 -14.58
C TRP A 33 3.36 2.49 -15.33
N SER A 34 2.61 2.12 -16.38
CA SER A 34 1.77 3.07 -17.12
C SER A 34 0.62 3.65 -16.29
N TYR A 35 0.35 3.08 -15.11
CA TYR A 35 -0.67 3.58 -14.21
C TYR A 35 -0.47 5.04 -13.80
N MET A 36 0.78 5.52 -13.73
CA MET A 36 1.10 6.91 -13.38
C MET A 36 0.48 7.94 -14.32
N ASN A 37 0.28 7.56 -15.58
CA ASN A 37 -0.29 8.41 -16.63
C ASN A 37 -1.75 8.02 -16.97
N ALA A 38 -2.31 7.03 -16.27
CA ALA A 38 -3.66 6.57 -16.54
C ALA A 38 -4.68 7.57 -15.99
N SER A 39 -5.67 7.92 -16.81
CA SER A 39 -6.82 8.73 -16.38
C SER A 39 -7.77 7.95 -15.46
N ASN A 40 -7.65 6.62 -15.43
CA ASN A 40 -8.40 5.74 -14.55
C ASN A 40 -7.59 4.46 -14.26
N VAL A 41 -6.83 4.47 -13.18
CA VAL A 41 -5.98 3.35 -12.76
C VAL A 41 -6.80 2.11 -12.44
N LEU A 42 -7.95 2.28 -11.79
CA LEU A 42 -8.82 1.16 -11.46
C LEU A 42 -9.32 0.43 -12.72
N ASN A 43 -9.82 1.17 -13.70
CA ASN A 43 -10.25 0.57 -14.97
C ASN A 43 -9.08 -0.13 -15.68
N MET A 44 -7.89 0.49 -15.70
CA MET A 44 -6.71 -0.13 -16.30
C MET A 44 -6.42 -1.50 -15.68
N LEU A 45 -6.44 -1.62 -14.35
CA LEU A 45 -6.20 -2.89 -13.67
C LEU A 45 -7.37 -3.87 -13.82
N LEU A 46 -8.61 -3.42 -13.74
CA LEU A 46 -9.79 -4.29 -13.94
C LEU A 46 -9.81 -4.96 -15.31
N PHE A 47 -9.26 -4.32 -16.34
CA PHE A 47 -9.11 -4.90 -17.68
C PHE A 47 -7.79 -5.63 -17.90
N THR A 48 -6.86 -5.61 -16.93
CA THR A 48 -5.61 -6.37 -17.01
C THR A 48 -5.85 -7.79 -16.49
N PRO A 49 -5.55 -8.83 -17.28
CA PRO A 49 -5.69 -10.21 -16.83
C PRO A 49 -4.80 -10.50 -15.60
N LEU A 50 -5.33 -11.28 -14.66
CA LEU A 50 -4.54 -11.81 -13.55
C LEU A 50 -3.55 -12.86 -14.06
N ILE A 51 -2.34 -12.85 -13.51
CA ILE A 51 -1.29 -13.86 -13.78
C ILE A 51 -1.24 -14.94 -12.70
N SER A 52 -1.94 -14.73 -11.59
CA SER A 52 -2.11 -15.72 -10.51
C SER A 52 -3.43 -15.48 -9.77
N THR A 53 -3.88 -16.49 -9.04
CA THR A 53 -5.05 -16.36 -8.15
C THR A 53 -4.73 -15.38 -7.02
N PRO A 54 -5.61 -14.40 -6.72
CA PRO A 54 -5.40 -13.48 -5.61
C PRO A 54 -5.10 -14.20 -4.29
N GLY A 55 -4.09 -13.70 -3.56
CA GLY A 55 -3.65 -14.26 -2.29
C GLY A 55 -2.70 -15.46 -2.37
N THR A 56 -2.35 -15.95 -3.57
CA THR A 56 -1.53 -17.17 -3.70
C THR A 56 -0.06 -16.94 -4.02
N VAL A 57 0.26 -15.85 -4.70
CA VAL A 57 1.63 -15.54 -5.15
C VAL A 57 1.99 -14.12 -4.77
N PHE A 58 3.14 -13.95 -4.12
CA PHE A 58 3.73 -12.63 -3.91
C PHE A 58 4.24 -12.08 -5.25
N PHE A 59 3.77 -10.89 -5.59
CA PHE A 59 4.27 -10.13 -6.73
C PHE A 59 4.26 -8.65 -6.41
N TYR A 60 5.45 -8.07 -6.17
CA TYR A 60 5.57 -6.65 -5.84
C TYR A 60 4.97 -5.79 -6.95
N ASN A 61 3.96 -4.99 -6.63
CA ASN A 61 3.14 -4.32 -7.62
C ASN A 61 2.71 -2.93 -7.15
N ASN A 62 3.33 -1.89 -7.73
CA ASN A 62 3.05 -0.51 -7.37
C ASN A 62 1.66 -0.06 -7.84
N ALA A 63 1.21 -0.51 -9.01
CA ALA A 63 -0.11 -0.17 -9.52
C ALA A 63 -1.21 -0.74 -8.60
N ALA A 64 -1.10 -2.00 -8.19
CA ALA A 64 -2.03 -2.62 -7.25
C ALA A 64 -1.99 -1.94 -5.87
N CYS A 65 -0.80 -1.58 -5.38
CA CYS A 65 -0.65 -0.83 -4.14
C CYS A 65 -1.34 0.53 -4.21
N HIS A 66 -1.19 1.26 -5.32
CA HIS A 66 -1.79 2.57 -5.53
C HIS A 66 -3.33 2.54 -5.55
N ILE A 67 -3.96 1.43 -5.90
CA ILE A 67 -5.43 1.27 -5.80
C ILE A 67 -5.94 1.54 -4.38
N ASN A 68 -5.18 1.25 -3.32
CA ASN A 68 -5.59 1.59 -1.96
C ASN A 68 -5.84 3.09 -1.77
N SER A 69 -5.04 3.96 -2.43
CA SER A 69 -5.27 5.40 -2.44
C SER A 69 -6.59 5.78 -3.12
N HIS A 70 -6.90 5.17 -4.24
CA HIS A 70 -8.19 5.38 -4.93
C HIS A 70 -9.38 4.87 -4.11
N VAL A 71 -9.23 3.73 -3.45
CA VAL A 71 -10.27 3.19 -2.53
C VAL A 71 -10.51 4.17 -1.39
N LEU A 72 -9.44 4.64 -0.72
CA LEU A 72 -9.56 5.63 0.35
C LEU A 72 -10.24 6.90 -0.14
N ASN A 73 -9.76 7.47 -1.25
CA ASN A 73 -10.33 8.68 -1.84
C ASN A 73 -11.82 8.53 -2.20
N THR A 74 -12.19 7.37 -2.74
CA THR A 74 -13.59 7.10 -3.13
C THR A 74 -14.50 6.96 -1.92
N LEU A 75 -14.06 6.25 -0.88
CA LEU A 75 -14.87 5.98 0.31
C LEU A 75 -15.01 7.20 1.22
N THR A 76 -13.99 8.04 1.30
CA THR A 76 -13.96 9.19 2.22
C THR A 76 -14.24 10.52 1.53
N SER A 77 -14.12 10.59 0.21
CA SER A 77 -14.09 11.82 -0.58
C SER A 77 -12.94 12.77 -0.19
N ILE A 78 -11.89 12.23 0.47
CA ILE A 78 -10.71 12.96 0.93
C ILE A 78 -9.48 12.38 0.24
N ASN A 79 -8.63 13.25 -0.33
CA ASN A 79 -7.36 12.83 -0.93
C ASN A 79 -6.45 12.17 0.14
N PRO A 80 -5.69 11.11 -0.15
CA PRO A 80 -4.85 10.43 0.83
C PRO A 80 -3.88 11.36 1.60
N LYS A 81 -3.30 12.36 0.94
CA LYS A 81 -2.48 13.36 1.64
C LYS A 81 -3.30 14.15 2.66
N GLU A 82 -4.47 14.64 2.27
CA GLU A 82 -5.37 15.41 3.14
C GLU A 82 -5.88 14.54 4.28
N PHE A 83 -6.22 13.28 3.99
CA PHE A 83 -6.62 12.32 5.01
C PHE A 83 -5.49 12.10 6.04
N ALA A 84 -4.25 11.92 5.58
CA ALA A 84 -3.11 11.77 6.47
C ALA A 84 -2.80 13.06 7.27
N MET A 85 -3.01 14.23 6.68
CA MET A 85 -2.90 15.52 7.36
C MET A 85 -3.98 15.74 8.42
N GLU A 86 -5.14 15.14 8.27
CA GLU A 86 -6.22 15.23 9.26
C GLU A 86 -6.08 14.20 10.37
N TYR A 87 -5.72 12.94 10.04
CA TYR A 87 -5.85 11.82 10.97
C TYR A 87 -4.53 11.19 11.45
N LEU A 88 -3.37 11.57 10.87
CA LEU A 88 -2.10 10.92 11.19
C LEU A 88 -0.97 11.93 11.46
N PHE A 89 -0.59 12.69 10.46
CA PHE A 89 0.66 13.44 10.47
C PHE A 89 0.80 14.44 11.62
N PRO A 90 -0.20 15.28 11.96
CA PRO A 90 -0.08 16.22 13.07
C PRO A 90 0.13 15.53 14.41
N TYR A 91 -0.49 14.38 14.61
CA TYR A 91 -0.42 13.63 15.87
C TYR A 91 0.94 12.97 16.10
N ILE A 92 1.74 12.80 15.04
CA ILE A 92 3.12 12.30 15.13
C ILE A 92 4.14 13.40 14.79
N GLY A 93 3.70 14.66 14.71
CA GLY A 93 4.54 15.83 14.49
C GLY A 93 5.19 15.88 13.10
N ILE A 94 4.50 15.43 12.06
CA ILE A 94 4.87 15.63 10.65
C ILE A 94 4.06 16.79 10.10
N ASP A 95 4.75 17.83 9.62
CA ASP A 95 4.13 19.06 9.17
C ASP A 95 4.16 19.15 7.64
N ASN A 96 2.99 18.99 7.02
CA ASN A 96 2.72 19.23 5.60
C ASN A 96 3.79 18.66 4.62
N PRO A 97 4.03 17.34 4.61
CA PRO A 97 5.01 16.74 3.73
C PRO A 97 4.60 16.87 2.26
N SER A 98 5.58 16.84 1.36
CA SER A 98 5.31 16.75 -0.07
C SER A 98 4.90 15.32 -0.43
N TRP A 99 3.86 15.18 -1.27
CA TRP A 99 3.39 13.88 -1.74
C TRP A 99 2.97 13.97 -3.20
N THR A 100 3.54 13.15 -4.07
CA THR A 100 3.21 13.13 -5.50
C THR A 100 1.84 12.53 -5.73
N SER A 101 1.17 12.98 -6.79
CA SER A 101 -0.12 12.45 -7.22
C SER A 101 -0.03 11.82 -8.60
N ASP A 102 -1.00 10.99 -8.93
CA ASP A 102 -1.22 10.48 -10.28
C ASP A 102 -1.82 11.55 -11.22
N ALA A 103 -2.13 11.14 -12.45
CA ALA A 103 -2.64 12.04 -13.49
C ALA A 103 -4.03 12.65 -13.18
N VAL A 104 -4.77 12.09 -12.22
CA VAL A 104 -6.09 12.59 -11.80
C VAL A 104 -6.05 13.27 -10.42
N GLY A 105 -4.85 13.45 -9.86
CA GLY A 105 -4.64 14.21 -8.62
C GLY A 105 -4.75 13.40 -7.33
N VAL A 106 -4.91 12.08 -7.40
CA VAL A 106 -4.93 11.21 -6.21
C VAL A 106 -3.49 10.96 -5.74
N SER A 107 -3.20 11.20 -4.47
CA SER A 107 -1.85 10.97 -3.90
C SER A 107 -1.41 9.52 -4.08
N ASN A 108 -0.17 9.33 -4.53
CA ASN A 108 0.32 8.01 -4.91
C ASN A 108 0.51 7.09 -3.68
N GLY A 109 -0.15 5.94 -3.68
CA GLY A 109 -0.12 5.00 -2.55
C GLY A 109 1.11 4.10 -2.50
N SER A 110 1.96 4.11 -3.55
CA SER A 110 3.12 3.23 -3.64
C SER A 110 4.46 3.94 -3.47
N PHE A 111 4.53 5.23 -3.73
CA PHE A 111 5.74 6.05 -3.57
C PHE A 111 5.44 7.55 -3.56
N GLY A 112 6.49 8.36 -3.47
CA GLY A 112 6.38 9.82 -3.66
C GLY A 112 5.92 10.61 -2.46
N LEU A 113 5.85 10.02 -1.28
CA LEU A 113 5.80 10.72 0.00
C LEU A 113 7.24 11.11 0.40
N TYR A 114 7.49 12.41 0.50
CA TYR A 114 8.80 12.96 0.86
C TYR A 114 8.81 13.36 2.33
N LEU A 115 9.64 12.67 3.08
CA LEU A 115 9.85 12.89 4.50
C LEU A 115 11.33 13.12 4.78
N ASN A 116 11.66 13.95 5.74
CA ASN A 116 13.02 14.00 6.29
C ASN A 116 13.27 12.81 7.23
N LEU A 117 14.52 12.57 7.59
CA LEU A 117 14.91 11.41 8.42
C LEU A 117 14.19 11.38 9.78
N ARG A 118 13.97 12.55 10.40
CA ARG A 118 13.26 12.62 11.69
C ARG A 118 11.79 12.25 11.57
N GLU A 119 11.16 12.64 10.47
CA GLU A 119 9.77 12.28 10.18
C GLU A 119 9.64 10.78 9.87
N MET A 120 10.61 10.19 9.17
CA MET A 120 10.65 8.74 8.94
C MET A 120 10.78 7.98 10.27
N VAL A 121 11.61 8.46 11.21
CA VAL A 121 11.73 7.87 12.56
C VAL A 121 10.39 7.90 13.30
N LYS A 122 9.62 8.99 13.21
CA LYS A 122 8.30 9.12 13.88
C LYS A 122 7.30 8.07 13.37
N LEU A 123 7.30 7.76 12.07
CA LEU A 123 6.49 6.66 11.53
C LEU A 123 6.94 5.31 12.09
N GLY A 124 8.23 5.04 12.13
CA GLY A 124 8.77 3.82 12.74
C GLY A 124 8.45 3.72 14.23
N GLN A 125 8.57 4.83 14.96
CA GLN A 125 8.25 4.92 16.39
C GLN A 125 6.76 4.65 16.66
N LEU A 126 5.84 5.17 15.84
CA LEU A 126 4.41 4.88 15.95
C LEU A 126 4.14 3.37 15.91
N TYR A 127 4.79 2.66 14.97
CA TYR A 127 4.67 1.20 14.90
C TYR A 127 5.33 0.49 16.08
N LEU A 128 6.53 0.93 16.51
CA LEU A 128 7.22 0.38 17.69
C LEU A 128 6.38 0.54 18.98
N GLN A 129 5.62 1.62 19.07
CA GLN A 129 4.74 1.92 20.20
C GLN A 129 3.31 1.37 20.03
N ASN A 130 3.12 0.33 19.20
CA ASN A 130 1.82 -0.29 18.96
C ASN A 130 0.72 0.71 18.57
N GLY A 131 1.07 1.68 17.71
CA GLY A 131 0.14 2.65 17.16
C GLY A 131 -0.18 3.83 18.08
N LYS A 132 0.57 4.01 19.17
CA LYS A 132 0.39 5.11 20.12
C LYS A 132 1.40 6.22 19.91
N THR A 133 0.98 7.44 20.26
CA THR A 133 1.86 8.58 20.51
C THR A 133 1.38 9.27 21.77
N ASP A 134 2.28 9.48 22.74
CA ASP A 134 1.93 9.94 24.09
C ASP A 134 0.73 9.14 24.64
N ASP A 135 -0.41 9.80 24.89
CA ASP A 135 -1.61 9.17 25.41
C ASP A 135 -2.66 8.83 24.33
N LEU A 136 -2.37 9.08 23.03
CA LEU A 136 -3.33 8.93 21.94
C LEU A 136 -3.06 7.64 21.14
N GLN A 137 -4.07 6.81 20.98
CA GLN A 137 -4.06 5.67 20.06
C GLN A 137 -4.42 6.14 18.66
N ILE A 138 -3.42 6.22 17.75
CA ILE A 138 -3.58 6.63 16.35
C ILE A 138 -3.98 5.45 15.47
N LEU A 139 -3.26 4.32 15.61
CA LEU A 139 -3.55 3.07 14.95
C LEU A 139 -3.86 2.01 16.01
N SER A 140 -4.84 1.15 15.78
CA SER A 140 -5.13 0.10 16.76
C SER A 140 -3.96 -0.89 16.88
N SER A 141 -3.72 -1.42 18.09
CA SER A 141 -2.71 -2.47 18.30
C SER A 141 -2.96 -3.70 17.43
N ASP A 142 -4.22 -4.08 17.28
CA ASP A 142 -4.63 -5.20 16.41
C ASP A 142 -4.23 -4.97 14.94
N TRP A 143 -4.29 -3.71 14.48
CA TRP A 143 -3.81 -3.37 13.14
C TRP A 143 -2.28 -3.51 13.03
N ILE A 144 -1.54 -3.00 14.02
CA ILE A 144 -0.07 -3.12 14.04
C ILE A 144 0.33 -4.60 14.02
N GLU A 145 -0.23 -5.42 14.91
CA GLU A 145 0.02 -6.86 14.93
C GLU A 145 -0.29 -7.49 13.57
N LYS A 146 -1.48 -7.24 13.02
CA LYS A 146 -1.90 -7.79 11.74
C LYS A 146 -1.03 -7.34 10.57
N ALA A 147 -0.58 -6.09 10.56
CA ALA A 147 0.23 -5.54 9.47
C ALA A 147 1.68 -6.06 9.48
N THR A 148 2.19 -6.47 10.63
CA THR A 148 3.60 -6.85 10.84
C THR A 148 3.82 -8.35 11.02
N VAL A 149 2.82 -9.19 10.75
CA VAL A 149 2.97 -10.65 10.64
C VAL A 149 2.91 -11.09 9.18
N THR A 150 3.48 -12.26 8.90
CA THR A 150 3.53 -12.81 7.54
C THR A 150 2.13 -13.04 6.99
N GLN A 151 1.78 -12.31 5.94
CA GLN A 151 0.57 -12.53 5.14
C GLN A 151 0.86 -13.43 3.95
N ILE A 152 2.07 -13.32 3.39
CA ILE A 152 2.57 -14.13 2.28
C ILE A 152 4.10 -14.20 2.34
N ASN A 153 4.70 -15.25 1.79
CA ASN A 153 6.15 -15.31 1.62
C ASN A 153 6.57 -14.63 0.31
N SER A 154 7.57 -13.76 0.40
CA SER A 154 8.19 -13.13 -0.76
C SER A 154 9.01 -14.16 -1.57
N SER A 155 9.41 -13.78 -2.79
CA SER A 155 10.23 -14.64 -3.66
C SER A 155 11.59 -15.02 -3.06
N GLY A 156 12.09 -14.29 -2.07
CA GLY A 156 13.32 -14.59 -1.31
C GLY A 156 13.09 -15.46 -0.08
N GLY A 157 11.84 -15.92 0.17
CA GLY A 157 11.49 -16.74 1.33
C GLY A 157 11.24 -15.95 2.62
N SER A 158 11.51 -14.64 2.66
CA SER A 158 11.17 -13.78 3.78
C SER A 158 9.66 -13.50 3.80
N GLY A 159 9.07 -13.34 4.98
CA GLY A 159 7.68 -12.94 5.12
C GLY A 159 7.43 -11.53 4.58
N TYR A 160 6.21 -11.27 4.13
CA TYR A 160 5.71 -9.95 3.80
C TYR A 160 4.37 -9.72 4.51
N GLY A 161 4.28 -8.64 5.24
CA GLY A 161 3.07 -8.22 5.95
C GLY A 161 2.20 -7.31 5.08
N TYR A 162 1.48 -6.39 5.70
CA TYR A 162 0.78 -5.34 4.96
C TYR A 162 1.72 -4.17 4.73
N LEU A 163 2.37 -4.16 3.55
CA LEU A 163 3.38 -3.19 3.09
C LEU A 163 4.68 -3.18 3.92
N TRP A 164 4.93 -4.23 4.69
CA TRP A 164 6.16 -4.42 5.47
C TRP A 164 6.92 -5.65 5.01
N TRP A 165 8.20 -5.49 4.74
CA TRP A 165 9.14 -6.59 4.60
C TRP A 165 9.48 -7.13 5.99
N LEU A 166 9.41 -8.45 6.17
CA LEU A 166 9.62 -9.06 7.47
C LEU A 166 10.95 -9.81 7.51
N THR A 167 11.65 -9.66 8.63
CA THR A 167 12.86 -10.43 8.97
C THR A 167 12.61 -11.15 10.30
N GLU A 168 13.59 -11.91 10.77
CA GLU A 168 13.49 -12.61 12.06
C GLU A 168 13.25 -11.66 13.24
N ASN A 169 13.87 -10.46 13.21
CA ASN A 169 13.88 -9.55 14.37
C ASN A 169 13.37 -8.13 14.04
N ALA A 170 12.86 -7.90 12.84
CA ALA A 170 12.42 -6.57 12.42
C ALA A 170 11.41 -6.60 11.30
N TYR A 171 10.67 -5.52 11.14
CA TYR A 171 9.91 -5.23 9.94
C TYR A 171 10.40 -3.92 9.32
N LEU A 172 10.42 -3.90 7.97
CA LEU A 172 11.12 -2.89 7.19
C LEU A 172 10.20 -2.28 6.12
N ALA A 173 10.20 -0.95 6.02
CA ALA A 173 9.76 -0.27 4.81
C ALA A 173 10.99 0.08 3.98
N LEU A 174 11.06 -0.47 2.76
CA LEU A 174 12.21 -0.35 1.87
C LEU A 174 11.85 0.46 0.63
N GLY A 175 12.64 1.49 0.32
CA GLY A 175 12.47 2.29 -0.86
C GLY A 175 13.60 2.10 -1.88
N LEU A 176 13.28 2.26 -3.16
CA LEU A 176 14.20 2.07 -4.30
C LEU A 176 15.45 2.97 -4.23
N GLY A 177 15.34 4.15 -3.61
CA GLY A 177 16.45 5.07 -3.42
C GLY A 177 17.35 4.77 -2.21
N GLY A 178 17.15 3.62 -1.55
CA GLY A 178 17.92 3.23 -0.36
C GLY A 178 17.39 3.82 0.95
N GLN A 179 16.23 4.48 0.93
CA GLN A 179 15.55 4.92 2.15
C GLN A 179 14.94 3.72 2.88
N ILE A 180 15.14 3.65 4.19
CA ILE A 180 14.72 2.53 5.02
C ILE A 180 14.11 3.05 6.32
N ILE A 181 12.94 2.49 6.69
CA ILE A 181 12.45 2.52 8.06
C ILE A 181 12.57 1.09 8.58
N ALA A 182 13.37 0.88 9.60
CA ALA A 182 13.54 -0.41 10.27
C ALA A 182 13.01 -0.32 11.70
N VAL A 183 12.12 -1.22 12.06
CA VAL A 183 11.54 -1.31 13.40
C VAL A 183 11.91 -2.64 14.01
N PHE A 184 12.54 -2.60 15.18
CA PHE A 184 12.95 -3.74 16.01
C PHE A 184 12.07 -3.73 17.27
N PRO A 185 10.97 -4.50 17.30
CA PRO A 185 10.05 -4.54 18.44
C PRO A 185 10.64 -5.24 19.67
#